data_d01044bea103e27e8e75c7d4d256eeaa
#
_entry.id   d01044bea103e27e8e75c7d4d256eeaa
#
_cell.length_a   1.000
_cell.length_b   1.000
_cell.length_c   1.000
_cell.angle_alpha   90.00
_cell.angle_beta   90.00
_cell.angle_gamma   90.00
#
_symmetry.space_group_name_H-M   'P 1'
#
loop_
_entity.id
_entity.type
_entity.pdbx_description
1 polymer ?
#
loop_
_entity_poly.entity_id
_entity_poly.type
_entity_poly.pdbx_seq_one_letter_code
_entity_poly.pdbx_strand_id
1 'polypeptide(L)'
;MPALSPHLKYALRRAAGWLAVGLLAASLGACSKAPPDWKLTNVSGHLPDLNFNLISDENRPITQAAFKGDVVLMYFGYTFCPDVCPETMARLTQAVQQLGPQGRRVRIVFITVDPRRDTAPALHAYVKAFDAEHAVGLTGPSRSIEELAREYRVAYELETPRADGSYDVTHSSAIYVFDGAGHAQLMATESDSVDALVHDLRILTNQSG
;
A
#
# COMPACT_ATOMS: atom_id res chain seq x y z
N MET A 1 -29.25 41.06 53.45
CA MET A 1 -28.49 40.60 52.24
C MET A 1 -28.93 41.48 51.09
N PRO A 2 -28.06 42.30 50.48
CA PRO A 2 -28.50 43.20 49.41
C PRO A 2 -28.66 42.37 48.10
N ALA A 3 -29.82 42.53 47.48
CA ALA A 3 -30.16 41.92 46.23
C ALA A 3 -29.35 42.57 45.09
N LEU A 4 -28.62 41.75 44.25
CA LEU A 4 -27.90 42.24 43.07
C LEU A 4 -28.87 42.96 42.12
N SER A 5 -28.47 44.13 41.64
CA SER A 5 -29.25 44.91 40.68
C SER A 5 -29.48 44.15 39.37
N PRO A 6 -30.63 44.35 38.70
CA PRO A 6 -30.96 43.63 37.46
C PRO A 6 -29.95 43.85 36.36
N HIS A 7 -29.27 44.97 36.30
CA HIS A 7 -28.22 45.29 35.32
C HIS A 7 -26.96 44.41 35.49
N LEU A 8 -26.60 44.09 36.73
CA LEU A 8 -25.43 43.24 37.03
C LEU A 8 -25.71 41.77 36.66
N LYS A 9 -26.93 41.29 36.84
CA LYS A 9 -27.36 39.95 36.41
C LYS A 9 -27.35 39.79 34.88
N TYR A 10 -27.70 40.86 34.15
CA TYR A 10 -27.67 40.85 32.68
C TYR A 10 -26.23 40.87 32.13
N ALA A 11 -25.33 41.63 32.74
CA ALA A 11 -23.92 41.69 32.37
C ALA A 11 -23.22 40.35 32.62
N LEU A 12 -23.48 39.68 33.73
CA LEU A 12 -22.92 38.38 34.07
C LEU A 12 -23.41 37.26 33.13
N ARG A 13 -24.69 37.29 32.71
CA ARG A 13 -25.22 36.32 31.75
C ARG A 13 -24.62 36.48 30.34
N ARG A 14 -24.39 37.72 29.90
CA ARG A 14 -23.72 38.00 28.63
C ARG A 14 -22.26 37.58 28.65
N ALA A 15 -21.52 37.88 29.71
CA ALA A 15 -20.13 37.46 29.87
C ALA A 15 -19.97 35.93 29.90
N ALA A 16 -20.87 35.21 30.58
CA ALA A 16 -20.91 33.74 30.60
C ALA A 16 -21.21 33.14 29.21
N GLY A 17 -22.11 33.79 28.45
CA GLY A 17 -22.42 33.38 27.07
C GLY A 17 -21.22 33.51 26.12
N TRP A 18 -20.47 34.59 26.19
CA TRP A 18 -19.27 34.81 25.36
C TRP A 18 -18.12 33.90 25.76
N LEU A 19 -17.94 33.54 27.03
CA LEU A 19 -16.96 32.57 27.50
C LEU A 19 -17.30 31.15 27.02
N ALA A 20 -18.57 30.75 27.01
CA ALA A 20 -18.99 29.44 26.53
C ALA A 20 -18.79 29.30 25.01
N VAL A 21 -19.07 30.34 24.22
CA VAL A 21 -18.82 30.34 22.75
C VAL A 21 -17.33 30.34 22.47
N GLY A 22 -16.51 31.05 23.25
CA GLY A 22 -15.06 31.04 23.11
C GLY A 22 -14.42 29.68 23.41
N LEU A 23 -14.90 28.94 24.42
CA LEU A 23 -14.44 27.59 24.72
C LEU A 23 -14.86 26.57 23.66
N LEU A 24 -16.03 26.70 23.04
CA LEU A 24 -16.50 25.80 22.00
C LEU A 24 -15.71 26.00 20.68
N ALA A 25 -15.31 27.23 20.37
CA ALA A 25 -14.48 27.53 19.20
C ALA A 25 -13.03 27.03 19.33
N ALA A 26 -12.50 27.00 20.56
CA ALA A 26 -11.14 26.49 20.81
C ALA A 26 -11.02 24.97 20.67
N SER A 27 -12.11 24.21 20.82
CA SER A 27 -12.11 22.76 20.68
C SER A 27 -12.14 22.23 19.22
N LEU A 28 -12.40 23.09 18.24
CA LEU A 28 -12.43 22.74 16.80
C LEU A 28 -11.07 22.83 16.10
N GLY A 29 -10.05 23.36 16.77
CA GLY A 29 -8.70 23.58 16.21
C GLY A 29 -7.67 22.48 16.48
N ALA A 30 -8.00 21.46 17.26
CA ALA A 30 -7.03 20.45 17.67
C ALA A 30 -7.26 19.13 16.96
N CYS A 31 -6.56 18.89 15.88
CA CYS A 31 -6.09 17.61 15.32
C CYS A 31 -5.94 17.65 13.79
N SER A 32 -5.33 18.70 13.25
CA SER A 32 -4.74 18.58 11.92
C SER A 32 -3.29 18.12 12.09
N LYS A 33 -3.07 16.80 12.14
CA LYS A 33 -1.73 16.25 12.06
C LYS A 33 -1.15 16.67 10.69
N ALA A 34 -0.01 17.34 10.69
CA ALA A 34 0.65 17.70 9.42
C ALA A 34 0.78 16.45 8.54
N PRO A 35 0.55 16.58 7.22
CA PRO A 35 0.73 15.44 6.32
C PRO A 35 2.16 14.92 6.46
N PRO A 36 2.36 13.59 6.38
CA PRO A 36 3.70 13.01 6.45
C PRO A 36 4.60 13.55 5.32
N ASP A 37 5.89 13.67 5.60
CA ASP A 37 6.92 14.05 4.62
C ASP A 37 7.28 12.82 3.74
N TRP A 38 6.39 12.47 2.82
CA TRP A 38 6.58 11.34 1.92
C TRP A 38 7.75 11.58 0.96
N LYS A 39 8.57 10.54 0.74
CA LYS A 39 9.66 10.50 -0.26
C LYS A 39 9.19 9.87 -1.56
N LEU A 40 8.21 8.99 -1.49
CA LEU A 40 7.55 8.37 -2.64
C LEU A 40 6.37 9.22 -3.13
N THR A 41 5.85 8.89 -4.29
CA THR A 41 4.68 9.57 -4.85
C THR A 41 3.43 9.27 -4.04
N ASN A 42 2.81 10.30 -3.46
CA ASN A 42 1.53 10.17 -2.76
C ASN A 42 0.39 9.96 -3.77
N VAL A 43 -0.33 8.85 -3.63
CA VAL A 43 -1.48 8.46 -4.47
C VAL A 43 -2.76 8.28 -3.65
N SER A 44 -2.78 8.74 -2.40
CA SER A 44 -3.95 8.63 -1.52
C SER A 44 -5.19 9.27 -2.16
N GLY A 45 -6.29 8.51 -2.22
CA GLY A 45 -7.54 8.95 -2.83
C GLY A 45 -7.55 8.96 -4.37
N HIS A 46 -6.47 8.55 -5.04
CA HIS A 46 -6.36 8.50 -6.50
C HIS A 46 -6.36 7.08 -7.08
N LEU A 47 -6.17 6.07 -6.23
CA LEU A 47 -6.22 4.66 -6.56
C LEU A 47 -7.24 3.95 -5.67
N PRO A 48 -7.79 2.81 -6.12
CA PRO A 48 -8.69 2.00 -5.30
C PRO A 48 -7.94 1.40 -4.10
N ASP A 49 -8.70 1.07 -3.07
CA ASP A 49 -8.22 0.29 -1.94
C ASP A 49 -7.79 -1.10 -2.38
N LEU A 50 -6.93 -1.75 -1.59
CA LEU A 50 -6.46 -3.10 -1.87
C LEU A 50 -7.64 -4.07 -1.94
N ASN A 51 -7.88 -4.62 -3.13
CA ASN A 51 -8.97 -5.56 -3.36
C ASN A 51 -8.59 -6.57 -4.45
N PHE A 52 -8.69 -7.86 -4.14
CA PHE A 52 -8.50 -8.94 -5.11
C PHE A 52 -9.10 -10.25 -4.60
N ASN A 53 -9.34 -11.17 -5.54
CA ASN A 53 -9.70 -12.56 -5.27
C ASN A 53 -8.91 -13.44 -6.25
N LEU A 54 -7.80 -14.00 -5.78
CA LEU A 54 -6.80 -14.70 -6.58
C LEU A 54 -6.42 -16.04 -5.94
N ILE A 55 -5.40 -16.68 -6.50
CA ILE A 55 -4.79 -17.92 -6.00
C ILE A 55 -3.37 -17.60 -5.54
N SER A 56 -3.00 -18.02 -4.34
CA SER A 56 -1.66 -17.86 -3.82
C SER A 56 -0.67 -18.86 -4.44
N ASP A 57 0.61 -18.58 -4.29
CA ASP A 57 1.73 -19.46 -4.63
C ASP A 57 1.70 -20.82 -3.87
N GLU A 58 0.88 -20.94 -2.82
CA GLU A 58 0.57 -22.20 -2.14
C GLU A 58 -0.67 -22.90 -2.71
N ASN A 59 -1.17 -22.45 -3.87
CA ASN A 59 -2.35 -22.99 -4.56
C ASN A 59 -3.64 -22.93 -3.72
N ARG A 60 -3.83 -21.85 -2.95
CA ARG A 60 -5.02 -21.61 -2.12
C ARG A 60 -5.72 -20.31 -2.54
N PRO A 61 -7.07 -20.25 -2.51
CA PRO A 61 -7.78 -18.99 -2.67
C PRO A 61 -7.33 -17.97 -1.62
N ILE A 62 -7.08 -16.74 -2.06
CA ILE A 62 -6.61 -15.65 -1.20
C ILE A 62 -7.27 -14.33 -1.61
N THR A 63 -7.60 -13.52 -0.62
CA THR A 63 -8.12 -12.16 -0.81
C THR A 63 -7.27 -11.17 -0.02
N GLN A 64 -7.48 -9.89 -0.23
CA GLN A 64 -6.83 -8.82 0.54
C GLN A 64 -7.01 -8.97 2.07
N ALA A 65 -8.06 -9.66 2.53
CA ALA A 65 -8.30 -9.88 3.96
C ALA A 65 -7.16 -10.64 4.67
N ALA A 66 -6.36 -11.41 3.92
CA ALA A 66 -5.18 -12.12 4.45
C ALA A 66 -4.06 -11.17 4.90
N PHE A 67 -4.08 -9.91 4.44
CA PHE A 67 -3.06 -8.91 4.70
C PHE A 67 -3.53 -7.79 5.63
N LYS A 68 -4.69 -7.97 6.28
CA LYS A 68 -5.24 -6.97 7.20
C LYS A 68 -4.28 -6.70 8.37
N GLY A 69 -3.93 -5.44 8.56
CA GLY A 69 -2.98 -4.99 9.57
C GLY A 69 -1.54 -4.88 9.07
N ASP A 70 -1.23 -5.47 7.92
CA ASP A 70 0.08 -5.34 7.29
C ASP A 70 0.11 -4.21 6.25
N VAL A 71 1.25 -3.56 6.12
CA VAL A 71 1.56 -2.68 4.98
C VAL A 71 1.88 -3.57 3.78
N VAL A 72 1.22 -3.34 2.65
CA VAL A 72 1.38 -4.17 1.45
C VAL A 72 2.13 -3.43 0.36
N LEU A 73 3.18 -4.06 -0.17
CA LEU A 73 3.90 -3.67 -1.38
C LEU A 73 3.42 -4.54 -2.52
N MET A 74 2.50 -4.04 -3.34
CA MET A 74 1.95 -4.78 -4.48
C MET A 74 2.73 -4.45 -5.75
N TYR A 75 3.20 -5.48 -6.43
CA TYR A 75 3.98 -5.39 -7.66
C TYR A 75 3.49 -6.38 -8.69
N PHE A 76 3.25 -5.90 -9.92
CA PHE A 76 2.89 -6.73 -11.05
C PHE A 76 4.13 -7.08 -11.86
N GLY A 77 4.32 -8.36 -12.17
CA GLY A 77 5.49 -8.84 -12.89
C GLY A 77 5.29 -10.26 -13.43
N TYR A 78 6.35 -10.91 -13.84
CA TYR A 78 6.34 -12.33 -14.27
C TYR A 78 7.68 -12.99 -13.97
N THR A 79 7.66 -14.32 -13.72
CA THR A 79 8.86 -15.04 -13.23
C THR A 79 9.96 -15.19 -14.28
N PHE A 80 9.62 -15.07 -15.56
CA PHE A 80 10.56 -15.17 -16.69
C PHE A 80 11.18 -13.82 -17.09
N CYS A 81 10.90 -12.74 -16.34
CA CYS A 81 11.51 -11.44 -16.57
C CYS A 81 13.03 -11.52 -16.29
N PRO A 82 13.88 -11.17 -17.25
CA PRO A 82 15.33 -11.39 -17.09
C PRO A 82 16.00 -10.35 -16.18
N ASP A 83 15.39 -9.20 -15.94
CA ASP A 83 16.09 -8.04 -15.38
C ASP A 83 15.25 -7.26 -14.35
N VAL A 84 14.25 -6.52 -14.77
CA VAL A 84 13.51 -5.55 -13.93
C VAL A 84 12.79 -6.20 -12.75
N CYS A 85 12.13 -7.35 -12.95
CA CYS A 85 11.38 -8.00 -11.87
C CYS A 85 12.30 -8.52 -10.75
N PRO A 86 13.39 -9.27 -11.02
CA PRO A 86 14.30 -9.71 -9.98
C PRO A 86 14.99 -8.54 -9.27
N GLU A 87 15.36 -7.47 -9.97
CA GLU A 87 15.92 -6.27 -9.36
C GLU A 87 14.91 -5.60 -8.41
N THR A 88 13.67 -5.43 -8.85
CA THR A 88 12.61 -4.86 -8.02
C THR A 88 12.37 -5.71 -6.77
N MET A 89 12.25 -7.03 -6.90
CA MET A 89 12.06 -7.93 -5.77
C MET A 89 13.22 -7.86 -4.77
N ALA A 90 14.47 -7.81 -5.24
CA ALA A 90 15.64 -7.64 -4.39
C ALA A 90 15.62 -6.32 -3.63
N ARG A 91 15.23 -5.20 -4.28
CA ARG A 91 15.10 -3.88 -3.64
C ARG A 91 14.01 -3.87 -2.58
N LEU A 92 12.85 -4.47 -2.84
CA LEU A 92 11.76 -4.57 -1.87
C LEU A 92 12.18 -5.41 -0.66
N THR A 93 12.81 -6.56 -0.89
CA THR A 93 13.37 -7.40 0.19
C THR A 93 14.38 -6.63 1.02
N GLN A 94 15.30 -5.90 0.39
CA GLN A 94 16.28 -5.06 1.09
C GLN A 94 15.59 -3.99 1.96
N ALA A 95 14.54 -3.34 1.45
CA ALA A 95 13.79 -2.35 2.20
C ALA A 95 13.11 -2.98 3.44
N VAL A 96 12.47 -4.14 3.28
CA VAL A 96 11.85 -4.87 4.39
C VAL A 96 12.89 -5.26 5.45
N GLN A 97 14.05 -5.77 5.05
CA GLN A 97 15.14 -6.12 5.96
C GLN A 97 15.67 -4.92 6.75
N GLN A 98 15.83 -3.75 6.10
CA GLN A 98 16.29 -2.52 6.74
C GLN A 98 15.29 -1.92 7.74
N LEU A 99 14.02 -2.33 7.70
CA LEU A 99 13.03 -1.97 8.71
C LEU A 99 13.25 -2.70 10.05
N GLY A 100 14.00 -3.79 10.07
CA GLY A 100 14.22 -4.60 11.25
C GLY A 100 12.90 -5.15 11.81
N PRO A 101 12.59 -4.98 13.11
CA PRO A 101 11.37 -5.51 13.71
C PRO A 101 10.06 -5.04 13.07
N GLN A 102 10.06 -3.84 12.46
CA GLN A 102 8.90 -3.29 11.77
C GLN A 102 8.61 -4.02 10.45
N GLY A 103 9.62 -4.62 9.83
CA GLY A 103 9.49 -5.41 8.60
C GLY A 103 8.48 -6.56 8.73
N ARG A 104 8.30 -7.12 9.95
CA ARG A 104 7.30 -8.16 10.21
C ARG A 104 5.86 -7.75 9.86
N ARG A 105 5.60 -6.45 9.74
CA ARG A 105 4.30 -5.87 9.36
C ARG A 105 4.24 -5.44 7.90
N VAL A 106 5.16 -5.90 7.08
CA VAL A 106 5.19 -5.60 5.64
C VAL A 106 5.04 -6.89 4.87
N ARG A 107 4.27 -6.87 3.79
CA ARG A 107 4.14 -7.97 2.83
C ARG A 107 4.46 -7.50 1.44
N ILE A 108 5.24 -8.30 0.72
CA ILE A 108 5.52 -8.13 -0.70
C ILE A 108 4.56 -9.04 -1.45
N VAL A 109 3.62 -8.47 -2.19
CA VAL A 109 2.62 -9.19 -2.96
C VAL A 109 2.97 -9.09 -4.44
N PHE A 110 3.56 -10.16 -4.99
CA PHE A 110 3.91 -10.28 -6.39
C PHE A 110 2.74 -10.89 -7.18
N ILE A 111 2.14 -10.12 -8.07
CA ILE A 111 1.01 -10.56 -8.91
C ILE A 111 1.50 -10.82 -10.32
N THR A 112 1.36 -12.07 -10.78
CA THR A 112 1.79 -12.39 -12.14
C THR A 112 0.89 -11.76 -13.19
N VAL A 113 1.50 -11.20 -14.25
CA VAL A 113 0.81 -10.79 -15.48
C VAL A 113 0.88 -11.88 -16.56
N ASP A 114 1.52 -13.02 -16.26
CA ASP A 114 1.61 -14.17 -17.15
C ASP A 114 1.18 -15.50 -16.46
N PRO A 115 -0.08 -15.63 -16.07
CA PRO A 115 -0.57 -16.80 -15.35
C PRO A 115 -0.51 -18.10 -16.16
N ARG A 116 -0.17 -18.02 -17.45
CA ARG A 116 -0.01 -19.22 -18.31
C ARG A 116 1.32 -19.93 -18.04
N ARG A 117 2.41 -19.19 -17.83
CA ARG A 117 3.74 -19.72 -17.48
C ARG A 117 3.96 -19.76 -15.96
N ASP A 118 3.46 -18.77 -15.24
CA ASP A 118 3.66 -18.61 -13.80
C ASP A 118 2.63 -19.43 -13.02
N THR A 119 2.85 -20.73 -12.94
CA THR A 119 2.06 -21.62 -12.08
C THR A 119 2.31 -21.32 -10.60
N ALA A 120 1.41 -21.74 -9.70
CA ALA A 120 1.61 -21.55 -8.27
C ALA A 120 2.96 -22.10 -7.76
N PRO A 121 3.45 -23.30 -8.15
CA PRO A 121 4.78 -23.77 -7.79
C PRO A 121 5.92 -22.90 -8.33
N ALA A 122 5.80 -22.39 -9.57
CA ALA A 122 6.83 -21.51 -10.15
C ALA A 122 6.91 -20.18 -9.39
N LEU A 123 5.76 -19.57 -9.10
CA LEU A 123 5.66 -18.37 -8.26
C LEU A 123 6.23 -18.61 -6.87
N HIS A 124 5.90 -19.75 -6.24
CA HIS A 124 6.43 -20.09 -4.91
C HIS A 124 7.95 -20.13 -4.92
N ALA A 125 8.54 -20.87 -5.87
CA ALA A 125 10.00 -20.93 -5.99
C ALA A 125 10.60 -19.54 -6.21
N TYR A 126 9.98 -18.71 -7.06
CA TYR A 126 10.45 -17.39 -7.39
C TYR A 126 10.40 -16.44 -6.18
N VAL A 127 9.24 -16.24 -5.54
CA VAL A 127 9.12 -15.26 -4.47
C VAL A 127 9.91 -15.66 -3.22
N LYS A 128 9.98 -16.98 -2.92
CA LYS A 128 10.76 -17.48 -1.77
C LYS A 128 12.27 -17.38 -1.96
N ALA A 129 12.74 -17.28 -3.19
CA ALA A 129 14.17 -17.03 -3.46
C ALA A 129 14.59 -15.59 -3.05
N PHE A 130 13.66 -14.64 -2.99
CA PHE A 130 13.93 -13.27 -2.55
C PHE A 130 13.64 -13.09 -1.05
N ASP A 131 12.44 -13.44 -0.61
CA ASP A 131 12.03 -13.32 0.78
C ASP A 131 11.03 -14.40 1.17
N ALA A 132 11.52 -15.39 1.91
CA ALA A 132 10.71 -16.54 2.30
C ALA A 132 9.63 -16.19 3.34
N GLU A 133 9.80 -15.11 4.10
CA GLU A 133 8.91 -14.73 5.18
C GLU A 133 7.85 -13.71 4.73
N HIS A 134 8.24 -12.72 3.93
CA HIS A 134 7.39 -11.57 3.63
C HIS A 134 6.80 -11.59 2.22
N ALA A 135 7.37 -12.37 1.27
CA ALA A 135 6.90 -12.39 -0.10
C ALA A 135 5.85 -13.48 -0.36
N VAL A 136 4.79 -13.10 -1.07
CA VAL A 136 3.70 -13.98 -1.51
C VAL A 136 3.47 -13.77 -3.00
N GLY A 137 3.44 -14.85 -3.78
CA GLY A 137 3.10 -14.83 -5.19
C GLY A 137 1.60 -15.06 -5.41
N LEU A 138 0.99 -14.28 -6.30
CA LEU A 138 -0.42 -14.42 -6.65
C LEU A 138 -0.60 -14.68 -8.14
N THR A 139 -1.48 -15.63 -8.46
CA THR A 139 -1.90 -15.98 -9.81
C THR A 139 -3.41 -16.14 -9.87
N GLY A 140 -3.97 -16.39 -11.03
CA GLY A 140 -5.39 -16.63 -11.19
C GLY A 140 -5.78 -16.75 -12.67
N PRO A 141 -7.09 -16.84 -12.99
CA PRO A 141 -7.55 -16.78 -14.36
C PRO A 141 -7.05 -15.51 -15.06
N SER A 142 -6.59 -15.62 -16.30
CA SER A 142 -6.04 -14.47 -17.06
C SER A 142 -6.98 -13.26 -17.05
N ARG A 143 -8.29 -13.50 -17.13
CA ARG A 143 -9.30 -12.43 -17.05
C ARG A 143 -9.27 -11.69 -15.71
N SER A 144 -9.13 -12.42 -14.59
CA SER A 144 -9.07 -11.80 -13.25
C SER A 144 -7.80 -10.96 -13.09
N ILE A 145 -6.67 -11.43 -13.63
CA ILE A 145 -5.41 -10.67 -13.67
C ILE A 145 -5.57 -9.40 -14.51
N GLU A 146 -6.19 -9.51 -15.71
CA GLU A 146 -6.42 -8.37 -16.59
C GLU A 146 -7.35 -7.33 -15.96
N GLU A 147 -8.44 -7.76 -15.30
CA GLU A 147 -9.36 -6.86 -14.60
C GLU A 147 -8.64 -6.13 -13.46
N LEU A 148 -7.84 -6.84 -12.67
CA LEU A 148 -7.08 -6.27 -11.57
C LEU A 148 -5.98 -5.29 -12.08
N ALA A 149 -5.23 -5.67 -13.10
CA ALA A 149 -4.22 -4.80 -13.71
C ALA A 149 -4.85 -3.49 -14.22
N ARG A 150 -6.02 -3.57 -14.84
CA ARG A 150 -6.76 -2.39 -15.32
C ARG A 150 -7.22 -1.50 -14.17
N GLU A 151 -7.69 -2.08 -13.05
CA GLU A 151 -8.12 -1.36 -11.86
C GLU A 151 -6.99 -0.49 -11.29
N TYR A 152 -5.77 -1.04 -11.23
CA TYR A 152 -4.58 -0.32 -10.76
C TYR A 152 -3.81 0.40 -11.87
N ARG A 153 -4.38 0.49 -13.09
CA ARG A 153 -3.78 1.17 -14.24
C ARG A 153 -2.42 0.62 -14.64
N VAL A 154 -2.24 -0.68 -14.43
CA VAL A 154 -1.04 -1.41 -14.86
C VAL A 154 -1.21 -1.78 -16.33
N ALA A 155 -0.36 -1.22 -17.18
CA ALA A 155 -0.25 -1.64 -18.57
C ALA A 155 0.68 -2.85 -18.67
N TYR A 156 0.26 -3.88 -19.39
CA TYR A 156 1.13 -4.99 -19.78
C TYR A 156 0.71 -5.55 -21.13
N GLU A 157 1.67 -6.13 -21.85
CA GLU A 157 1.48 -6.73 -23.15
C GLU A 157 2.35 -7.98 -23.28
N LEU A 158 1.74 -9.08 -23.71
CA LEU A 158 2.46 -10.31 -24.06
C LEU A 158 2.89 -10.19 -25.51
N GLU A 159 4.20 -10.26 -25.77
CA GLU A 159 4.73 -10.20 -27.13
C GLU A 159 4.38 -11.47 -27.93
N THR A 160 4.47 -11.37 -29.26
CA THR A 160 4.25 -12.52 -30.13
C THR A 160 5.31 -13.59 -29.85
N PRO A 161 4.89 -14.85 -29.61
CA PRO A 161 5.84 -15.94 -29.38
C PRO A 161 6.84 -16.11 -30.55
N ARG A 162 8.09 -16.31 -30.20
CA ARG A 162 9.17 -16.65 -31.12
C ARG A 162 9.00 -18.10 -31.65
N ALA A 163 9.82 -18.51 -32.62
CA ALA A 163 9.76 -19.83 -33.19
C ALA A 163 10.02 -20.98 -32.18
N ASP A 164 10.73 -20.70 -31.09
CA ASP A 164 10.99 -21.63 -29.98
C ASP A 164 9.88 -21.62 -28.90
N GLY A 165 8.82 -20.81 -29.10
CA GLY A 165 7.72 -20.65 -28.17
C GLY A 165 7.98 -19.66 -27.03
N SER A 166 9.18 -19.08 -26.95
CA SER A 166 9.48 -18.02 -25.95
C SER A 166 8.83 -16.70 -26.33
N TYR A 167 8.47 -15.90 -25.34
CA TYR A 167 7.99 -14.53 -25.52
C TYR A 167 8.32 -13.67 -24.30
N ASP A 168 8.45 -12.39 -24.53
CA ASP A 168 8.63 -11.41 -23.47
C ASP A 168 7.30 -10.77 -23.08
N VAL A 169 7.26 -10.16 -21.91
CA VAL A 169 6.10 -9.39 -21.44
C VAL A 169 6.57 -8.01 -21.05
N THR A 170 6.07 -7.00 -21.75
CA THR A 170 6.24 -5.61 -21.33
C THR A 170 5.20 -5.26 -20.27
N HIS A 171 5.62 -4.67 -19.16
CA HIS A 171 4.69 -4.25 -18.11
C HIS A 171 5.20 -3.00 -17.37
N SER A 172 4.26 -2.30 -16.72
CA SER A 172 4.58 -1.19 -15.82
C SER A 172 5.35 -1.69 -14.60
N SER A 173 6.41 -0.99 -14.19
CA SER A 173 7.27 -1.34 -13.04
C SER A 173 6.84 -0.67 -11.72
N ALA A 174 5.64 -0.08 -11.68
CA ALA A 174 5.13 0.60 -10.49
C ALA A 174 4.90 -0.37 -9.32
N ILE A 175 5.28 0.07 -8.13
CA ILE A 175 5.02 -0.61 -6.86
C ILE A 175 3.98 0.21 -6.12
N TYR A 176 2.85 -0.41 -5.77
CA TYR A 176 1.77 0.24 -5.03
C TYR A 176 1.88 -0.10 -3.56
N VAL A 177 1.80 0.92 -2.70
CA VAL A 177 1.96 0.77 -1.26
C VAL A 177 0.63 1.06 -0.58
N PHE A 178 0.15 0.08 0.18
CA PHE A 178 -1.10 0.15 0.94
C PHE A 178 -0.79 0.13 2.43
N ASP A 179 -1.57 0.88 3.20
CA ASP A 179 -1.49 0.86 4.66
C ASP A 179 -2.14 -0.42 5.27
N GLY A 180 -2.07 -0.58 6.58
CA GLY A 180 -2.64 -1.74 7.28
C GLY A 180 -4.17 -1.83 7.23
N ALA A 181 -4.86 -0.79 6.78
CA ALA A 181 -6.30 -0.81 6.50
C ALA A 181 -6.60 -1.21 5.05
N GLY A 182 -5.58 -1.25 4.19
CA GLY A 182 -5.68 -1.55 2.76
C GLY A 182 -5.92 -0.32 1.89
N HIS A 183 -5.81 0.90 2.41
CA HIS A 183 -5.93 2.10 1.60
C HIS A 183 -4.65 2.35 0.81
N ALA A 184 -4.79 2.68 -0.47
CA ALA A 184 -3.66 3.08 -1.31
C ALA A 184 -3.06 4.39 -0.80
N GLN A 185 -1.78 4.39 -0.47
CA GLN A 185 -1.06 5.53 0.08
C GLN A 185 -0.02 6.09 -0.87
N LEU A 186 0.88 5.23 -1.35
CA LEU A 186 2.05 5.65 -2.11
C LEU A 186 2.26 4.78 -3.34
N MET A 187 3.01 5.31 -4.28
CA MET A 187 3.53 4.58 -5.43
C MET A 187 5.03 4.82 -5.53
N ALA A 188 5.79 3.75 -5.69
CA ALA A 188 7.21 3.77 -5.99
C ALA A 188 7.47 3.31 -7.42
N THR A 189 8.60 3.72 -7.96
CA THR A 189 9.12 3.36 -9.27
C THR A 189 10.54 2.79 -9.14
N GLU A 190 11.10 2.31 -10.21
CA GLU A 190 12.49 1.85 -10.25
C GLU A 190 13.51 2.97 -9.96
N SER A 191 13.16 4.23 -10.18
CA SER A 191 14.01 5.39 -9.87
C SER A 191 14.07 5.75 -8.39
N ASP A 192 13.14 5.26 -7.58
CA ASP A 192 13.11 5.56 -6.15
C ASP A 192 14.13 4.70 -5.40
N SER A 193 14.84 5.31 -4.44
CA SER A 193 15.87 4.62 -3.67
C SER A 193 15.28 3.69 -2.61
N VAL A 194 16.07 2.68 -2.20
CA VAL A 194 15.71 1.83 -1.05
C VAL A 194 15.50 2.66 0.22
N ASP A 195 16.28 3.72 0.42
CA ASP A 195 16.15 4.60 1.59
C ASP A 195 14.81 5.35 1.59
N ALA A 196 14.31 5.77 0.42
CA ALA A 196 12.99 6.38 0.28
C ALA A 196 11.87 5.38 0.66
N LEU A 197 11.96 4.14 0.18
CA LEU A 197 11.06 3.06 0.57
C LEU A 197 11.09 2.82 2.09
N VAL A 198 12.27 2.67 2.68
CA VAL A 198 12.43 2.44 4.13
C VAL A 198 11.87 3.59 4.94
N HIS A 199 12.13 4.84 4.53
CA HIS A 199 11.60 6.03 5.20
C HIS A 199 10.08 5.99 5.28
N ASP A 200 9.41 5.79 4.15
CA ASP A 200 7.96 5.88 4.08
C ASP A 200 7.28 4.65 4.70
N LEU A 201 7.86 3.46 4.53
CA LEU A 201 7.37 2.25 5.19
C LEU A 201 7.44 2.34 6.72
N ARG A 202 8.45 3.00 7.29
CA ARG A 202 8.50 3.29 8.74
C ARG A 202 7.34 4.14 9.21
N ILE A 203 6.96 5.13 8.43
CA ILE A 203 5.81 5.98 8.76
C ILE A 203 4.54 5.14 8.74
N LEU A 204 4.30 4.35 7.68
CA LEU A 204 3.09 3.54 7.53
C LEU A 204 2.98 2.45 8.59
N THR A 205 4.07 1.73 8.88
CA THR A 205 4.07 0.66 9.90
C THR A 205 3.82 1.21 11.32
N ASN A 206 4.22 2.45 11.62
CA ASN A 206 3.92 3.10 12.89
C ASN A 206 2.47 3.60 13.00
N GLN A 207 1.80 3.87 11.88
CA GLN A 207 0.40 4.32 11.86
C GLN A 207 -0.60 3.17 11.99
N SER A 208 -0.21 1.97 11.60
CA SER A 208 -1.05 0.76 11.60
C SER A 208 -1.06 0.02 12.94
N GLY A 209 -0.54 0.60 14.03
CA GLY A 209 -0.45 0.06 15.39
C GLY A 209 -1.61 0.46 16.29
#